data_69448d1270a7e3964ddbc6485c999159
#
_entry.id   69448d1270a7e3964ddbc6485c999159
#
_cell.length_a   1.000
_cell.length_b   1.000
_cell.length_c   1.000
_cell.angle_alpha   90.00
_cell.angle_beta   90.00
_cell.angle_gamma   90.00
#
_symmetry.space_group_name_H-M   'P 1'
#
loop_
_entity.id
_entity.type
_entity.pdbx_description
1 polymer ?
#
loop_
_entity_poly.entity_id
_entity_poly.type
_entity_poly.pdbx_seq_one_letter_code
_entity_poly.pdbx_strand_id
1 'polypeptide(L)'
;MTTALFADSAPLQRRSALLGTLGLLALPTQHLAAANLPVPDSDPWPHALPVPGGVVRLSLGPGAVRPQARAGDVPLLVLADAIEWTALVGIALATAPGQAHITVQHGTQAPQQLTYTVAPKRYQEQRLQVAPRTVDLSPENQARYERERDHQAVVMATFSEPLPQQLRMRVPTPGRRSSSFGLRRVFNGQARNPHSGMDIAAATGTPVVAPLPGRVIDTGDYFFNGQTVWLDHGGGLLSMVCHLSAIDVQVGDAMHTGQRLGAVGATGRATGPHLHWGVMLNRAMVDPALFLPT
;
A
#
# COMPACT_ATOMS: atom_id res chain seq x y z
N MET A 1 20.95 -61.12 64.20
CA MET A 1 20.57 -60.91 65.61
C MET A 1 19.25 -60.18 65.58
N THR A 2 18.22 -60.87 65.72
CA THR A 2 17.39 -61.08 66.89
C THR A 2 16.25 -60.06 66.93
N THR A 3 15.07 -60.49 66.49
CA THR A 3 13.90 -60.84 67.33
C THR A 3 13.12 -59.60 67.82
N ALA A 4 11.83 -59.45 67.88
CA ALA A 4 10.61 -60.25 67.80
C ALA A 4 9.43 -59.28 67.91
N LEU A 5 8.34 -59.53 67.19
CA LEU A 5 7.06 -60.03 67.70
C LEU A 5 6.42 -59.25 68.89
N PHE A 6 5.24 -58.76 68.72
CA PHE A 6 3.98 -59.18 69.33
C PHE A 6 2.79 -58.34 68.88
N ALA A 7 1.82 -58.92 68.37
CA ALA A 7 0.41 -58.92 68.31
C ALA A 7 -0.29 -58.32 69.56
N ASP A 8 -1.44 -57.63 69.39
CA ASP A 8 -2.72 -58.17 69.72
C ASP A 8 -3.90 -57.14 69.58
N SER A 9 -4.99 -57.72 69.15
CA SER A 9 -6.41 -57.49 69.50
C SER A 9 -7.12 -56.20 69.15
N ALA A 10 -8.09 -56.42 68.28
CA ALA A 10 -9.28 -55.58 68.07
C ALA A 10 -10.24 -55.55 69.32
N PRO A 11 -11.20 -54.60 69.39
CA PRO A 11 -12.56 -55.06 69.20
C PRO A 11 -13.41 -54.11 68.30
N LEU A 12 -14.42 -54.75 67.73
CA LEU A 12 -15.60 -54.21 67.08
C LEU A 12 -16.35 -53.17 67.90
N GLN A 13 -16.85 -52.07 67.23
CA GLN A 13 -18.20 -51.61 67.55
C GLN A 13 -18.74 -50.60 66.50
N ARG A 14 -19.93 -51.01 66.06
CA ARG A 14 -21.10 -50.19 65.67
C ARG A 14 -21.11 -49.34 64.38
N ARG A 15 -21.93 -49.87 63.51
CA ARG A 15 -22.53 -49.21 62.36
C ARG A 15 -23.37 -48.00 62.78
N SER A 16 -23.11 -46.84 62.18
CA SER A 16 -24.08 -45.75 62.05
C SER A 16 -24.10 -45.31 60.60
N ALA A 17 -25.27 -45.52 59.99
CA ALA A 17 -25.55 -45.07 58.67
C ALA A 17 -25.78 -43.55 58.68
N LEU A 18 -24.99 -42.77 58.01
CA LEU A 18 -25.26 -41.37 57.69
C LEU A 18 -25.59 -41.28 56.20
N LEU A 19 -26.87 -41.01 55.95
CA LEU A 19 -27.30 -40.55 54.59
C LEU A 19 -26.63 -39.22 54.29
N GLY A 20 -25.65 -39.23 53.40
CA GLY A 20 -25.07 -38.02 52.81
C GLY A 20 -25.85 -37.63 51.55
N THR A 21 -26.59 -36.55 51.63
CA THR A 21 -27.18 -35.87 50.45
C THR A 21 -26.10 -35.44 49.49
N LEU A 22 -26.08 -35.99 48.26
CA LEU A 22 -25.28 -35.54 47.15
C LEU A 22 -25.83 -34.19 46.69
N GLY A 23 -25.21 -33.09 47.11
CA GLY A 23 -25.40 -31.78 46.50
C GLY A 23 -24.72 -31.72 45.16
N LEU A 24 -25.48 -31.71 44.05
CA LEU A 24 -24.98 -31.38 42.73
C LEU A 24 -24.56 -29.90 42.74
N LEU A 25 -23.26 -29.63 42.77
CA LEU A 25 -22.69 -28.32 42.46
C LEU A 25 -22.77 -28.12 40.96
N ALA A 26 -23.76 -27.35 40.49
CA ALA A 26 -23.82 -26.84 39.15
C ALA A 26 -22.72 -25.79 38.96
N LEU A 27 -21.64 -26.13 38.24
CA LEU A 27 -20.64 -25.19 37.79
C LEU A 27 -21.27 -24.29 36.70
N PRO A 28 -21.13 -22.95 36.78
CA PRO A 28 -21.60 -22.09 35.73
C PRO A 28 -20.77 -22.35 34.49
N THR A 29 -21.40 -22.81 33.42
CA THR A 29 -20.80 -22.84 32.07
C THR A 29 -20.60 -21.41 31.63
N GLN A 30 -19.37 -20.91 31.77
CA GLN A 30 -18.97 -19.68 31.12
C GLN A 30 -18.96 -19.95 29.60
N HIS A 31 -19.99 -19.45 28.90
CA HIS A 31 -19.93 -19.29 27.47
C HIS A 31 -18.81 -18.29 27.16
N LEU A 32 -17.63 -18.79 26.81
CA LEU A 32 -16.64 -17.96 26.11
C LEU A 32 -17.31 -17.51 24.83
N ALA A 33 -17.74 -16.25 24.79
CA ALA A 33 -18.04 -15.57 23.54
C ALA A 33 -16.73 -15.60 22.74
N ALA A 34 -16.71 -16.40 21.67
CA ALA A 34 -15.63 -16.34 20.69
C ALA A 34 -15.60 -14.91 20.17
N ALA A 35 -14.60 -14.15 20.60
CA ALA A 35 -14.32 -12.86 20.00
C ALA A 35 -14.10 -13.13 18.49
N ASN A 36 -14.97 -12.59 17.66
CA ASN A 36 -14.75 -12.54 16.22
C ASN A 36 -13.47 -11.71 16.00
N LEU A 37 -12.32 -12.37 16.01
CA LEU A 37 -11.08 -11.77 15.52
C LEU A 37 -11.35 -11.43 14.05
N PRO A 38 -11.05 -10.21 13.61
CA PRO A 38 -11.17 -9.87 12.21
C PRO A 38 -10.35 -10.89 11.41
N VAL A 39 -11.01 -11.60 10.49
CA VAL A 39 -10.32 -12.47 9.52
C VAL A 39 -9.35 -11.55 8.79
N PRO A 40 -8.04 -11.86 8.79
CA PRO A 40 -7.09 -11.04 8.06
C PRO A 40 -7.57 -10.94 6.60
N ASP A 41 -7.52 -9.74 6.02
CA ASP A 41 -7.83 -9.53 4.61
C ASP A 41 -6.94 -10.46 3.78
N SER A 42 -7.48 -11.60 3.39
CA SER A 42 -6.75 -12.65 2.67
C SER A 42 -6.57 -12.30 1.19
N ASP A 43 -7.19 -11.19 0.74
CA ASP A 43 -7.07 -10.70 -0.62
C ASP A 43 -5.71 -9.99 -0.82
N PRO A 44 -4.74 -10.58 -1.54
CA PRO A 44 -3.43 -9.97 -1.74
C PRO A 44 -3.44 -8.78 -2.70
N TRP A 45 -4.59 -8.52 -3.34
CA TRP A 45 -4.73 -7.51 -4.38
C TRP A 45 -5.02 -6.11 -3.80
N PRO A 46 -4.66 -5.02 -4.51
CA PRO A 46 -5.13 -3.69 -4.16
C PRO A 46 -6.66 -3.63 -4.28
N HIS A 47 -7.33 -2.81 -3.49
CA HIS A 47 -8.77 -2.61 -3.62
C HIS A 47 -9.12 -2.08 -5.01
N ALA A 48 -10.05 -2.74 -5.70
CA ALA A 48 -10.52 -2.29 -7.00
C ALA A 48 -11.39 -1.04 -6.82
N LEU A 49 -11.07 -0.01 -7.57
CA LEU A 49 -11.83 1.25 -7.62
C LEU A 49 -11.71 1.82 -9.05
N PRO A 50 -12.64 1.51 -9.97
CA PRO A 50 -12.55 1.89 -11.38
C PRO A 50 -12.97 3.35 -11.61
N VAL A 51 -12.16 4.28 -11.10
CA VAL A 51 -12.34 5.73 -11.22
C VAL A 51 -11.00 6.40 -11.56
N PRO A 52 -10.96 7.65 -12.03
CA PRO A 52 -9.70 8.38 -12.18
C PRO A 52 -8.89 8.34 -10.88
N GLY A 53 -7.62 7.95 -10.95
CA GLY A 53 -6.75 7.74 -9.78
C GLY A 53 -6.93 6.41 -9.05
N GLY A 54 -7.76 5.53 -9.57
CA GLY A 54 -8.03 4.21 -8.99
C GLY A 54 -7.31 3.07 -9.70
N VAL A 55 -7.72 1.85 -9.37
CA VAL A 55 -7.19 0.59 -9.92
C VAL A 55 -8.34 -0.27 -10.40
N VAL A 56 -8.18 -0.89 -11.58
CA VAL A 56 -9.07 -1.94 -12.09
C VAL A 56 -8.36 -3.28 -12.05
N ARG A 57 -9.09 -4.33 -11.69
CA ARG A 57 -8.70 -5.73 -11.82
C ARG A 57 -9.49 -6.34 -12.96
N LEU A 58 -8.82 -6.90 -13.95
CA LEU A 58 -9.45 -7.49 -15.12
C LEU A 58 -9.03 -8.96 -15.21
N SER A 59 -10.00 -9.86 -15.11
CA SER A 59 -9.77 -11.28 -15.37
C SER A 59 -9.32 -11.48 -16.81
N LEU A 60 -8.26 -12.25 -16.98
CA LEU A 60 -7.74 -12.68 -18.29
C LEU A 60 -8.00 -14.17 -18.52
N GLY A 61 -8.75 -14.81 -17.59
CA GLY A 61 -9.05 -16.24 -17.64
C GLY A 61 -7.88 -17.14 -17.21
N PRO A 62 -8.15 -18.46 -17.14
CA PRO A 62 -7.14 -19.46 -16.80
C PRO A 62 -6.17 -19.67 -17.96
N GLY A 63 -4.94 -20.10 -17.62
CA GLY A 63 -3.93 -20.43 -18.63
C GLY A 63 -2.61 -20.85 -18.00
N ALA A 64 -1.88 -21.73 -18.68
CA ALA A 64 -0.58 -22.21 -18.22
C ALA A 64 0.54 -21.16 -18.41
N VAL A 65 0.33 -20.20 -19.31
CA VAL A 65 1.34 -19.18 -19.66
C VAL A 65 0.73 -17.81 -19.37
N ARG A 66 1.52 -16.93 -18.73
CA ARG A 66 1.13 -15.56 -18.42
C ARG A 66 0.78 -14.78 -19.70
N PRO A 67 -0.45 -14.26 -19.84
CA PRO A 67 -0.79 -13.38 -20.95
C PRO A 67 -0.01 -12.06 -20.88
N GLN A 68 0.19 -11.44 -22.03
CA GLN A 68 0.66 -10.06 -22.10
C GLN A 68 -0.55 -9.14 -22.14
N ALA A 69 -0.52 -8.07 -21.35
CA ALA A 69 -1.58 -7.06 -21.35
C ALA A 69 -0.95 -5.66 -21.47
N ARG A 70 -1.60 -4.77 -22.21
CA ARG A 70 -1.14 -3.39 -22.45
C ARG A 70 -2.30 -2.41 -22.48
N ALA A 71 -2.07 -1.21 -21.94
CA ALA A 71 -2.93 -0.04 -22.15
C ALA A 71 -2.21 0.91 -23.11
N GLY A 72 -2.59 0.91 -24.39
CA GLY A 72 -1.77 1.50 -25.46
C GLY A 72 -0.37 0.88 -25.47
N ASP A 73 0.67 1.73 -25.33
CA ASP A 73 2.06 1.28 -25.27
C ASP A 73 2.56 0.89 -23.90
N VAL A 74 1.75 1.06 -22.85
CA VAL A 74 2.15 0.79 -21.47
C VAL A 74 1.91 -0.67 -21.13
N PRO A 75 2.92 -1.46 -20.74
CA PRO A 75 2.73 -2.82 -20.26
C PRO A 75 2.02 -2.80 -18.91
N LEU A 76 1.17 -3.80 -18.67
CA LEU A 76 0.40 -3.93 -17.45
C LEU A 76 0.96 -5.03 -16.56
N LEU A 77 0.82 -4.86 -15.25
CA LEU A 77 1.11 -5.90 -14.27
C LEU A 77 0.07 -7.01 -14.41
N VAL A 78 0.53 -8.21 -14.76
CA VAL A 78 -0.30 -9.42 -14.86
C VAL A 78 0.21 -10.44 -13.86
N LEU A 79 -0.66 -10.82 -12.92
CA LEU A 79 -0.35 -11.80 -11.89
C LEU A 79 -1.40 -12.92 -11.92
N ALA A 80 -1.03 -14.09 -11.41
CA ALA A 80 -1.94 -15.21 -11.23
C ALA A 80 -2.36 -15.31 -9.76
N ASP A 81 -3.58 -15.75 -9.56
CA ASP A 81 -4.01 -16.43 -8.34
C ASP A 81 -4.12 -17.95 -8.58
N ALA A 82 -4.86 -18.65 -7.73
CA ALA A 82 -5.05 -20.11 -7.86
C ALA A 82 -5.96 -20.51 -9.04
N ILE A 83 -6.67 -19.55 -9.65
CA ILE A 83 -7.74 -19.81 -10.61
C ILE A 83 -7.40 -19.25 -11.99
N GLU A 84 -6.91 -18.01 -12.04
CA GLU A 84 -6.77 -17.27 -13.30
C GLU A 84 -5.66 -16.22 -13.29
N TRP A 85 -5.39 -15.67 -14.47
CA TRP A 85 -4.56 -14.49 -14.63
C TRP A 85 -5.41 -13.22 -14.50
N THR A 86 -4.86 -12.22 -13.83
CA THR A 86 -5.49 -10.91 -13.64
C THR A 86 -4.54 -9.81 -14.08
N ALA A 87 -5.03 -8.92 -14.94
CA ALA A 87 -4.35 -7.67 -15.26
C ALA A 87 -4.77 -6.57 -14.25
N LEU A 88 -3.79 -5.86 -13.74
CA LEU A 88 -3.99 -4.67 -12.92
C LEU A 88 -3.78 -3.43 -13.75
N VAL A 89 -4.76 -2.54 -13.76
CA VAL A 89 -4.71 -1.30 -14.54
C VAL A 89 -4.77 -0.10 -13.60
N GLY A 90 -3.69 0.67 -13.54
CA GLY A 90 -3.70 1.99 -12.91
C GLY A 90 -4.42 3.01 -13.80
N ILE A 91 -5.38 3.74 -13.24
CA ILE A 91 -6.14 4.76 -13.96
C ILE A 91 -5.61 6.13 -13.57
N ALA A 92 -5.02 6.85 -14.52
CA ALA A 92 -4.50 8.20 -14.26
C ALA A 92 -5.61 9.17 -13.81
N LEU A 93 -5.27 10.15 -12.95
CA LEU A 93 -6.22 11.19 -12.48
C LEU A 93 -6.84 12.02 -13.62
N ALA A 94 -6.13 12.15 -14.75
CA ALA A 94 -6.60 12.87 -15.93
C ALA A 94 -7.52 12.03 -16.84
N THR A 95 -7.72 10.74 -16.55
CA THR A 95 -8.57 9.88 -17.37
C THR A 95 -10.02 10.34 -17.29
N ALA A 96 -10.66 10.55 -18.44
CA ALA A 96 -12.07 10.87 -18.49
C ALA A 96 -12.93 9.65 -18.11
N PRO A 97 -14.05 9.83 -17.39
CA PRO A 97 -15.02 8.76 -17.19
C PRO A 97 -15.59 8.24 -18.52
N GLY A 98 -15.88 6.94 -18.59
CA GLY A 98 -16.39 6.31 -19.80
C GLY A 98 -15.80 4.93 -20.03
N GLN A 99 -15.95 4.41 -21.25
CA GLN A 99 -15.38 3.14 -21.66
C GLN A 99 -13.88 3.29 -21.95
N ALA A 100 -13.10 2.35 -21.44
CA ALA A 100 -11.69 2.21 -21.72
C ALA A 100 -11.40 0.74 -22.05
N HIS A 101 -10.24 0.45 -22.64
CA HIS A 101 -9.87 -0.90 -23.01
C HIS A 101 -8.38 -1.14 -22.80
N ILE A 102 -8.04 -2.41 -22.67
CA ILE A 102 -6.69 -2.92 -22.75
C ILE A 102 -6.58 -3.90 -23.90
N THR A 103 -5.37 -4.12 -24.40
CA THR A 103 -5.08 -5.19 -25.35
C THR A 103 -4.45 -6.35 -24.61
N VAL A 104 -4.97 -7.56 -24.81
CA VAL A 104 -4.50 -8.80 -24.17
C VAL A 104 -4.08 -9.78 -25.26
N GLN A 105 -2.93 -10.43 -25.06
CA GLN A 105 -2.40 -11.44 -25.97
C GLN A 105 -2.07 -12.72 -25.21
N HIS A 106 -2.72 -13.82 -25.56
CA HIS A 106 -2.47 -15.16 -25.03
C HIS A 106 -1.51 -15.93 -25.96
N GLY A 107 -0.25 -16.07 -25.55
CA GLY A 107 0.77 -16.76 -26.33
C GLY A 107 0.88 -16.20 -27.76
N THR A 108 0.65 -17.05 -28.77
CA THR A 108 0.71 -16.69 -30.20
C THR A 108 -0.64 -16.28 -30.80
N GLN A 109 -1.73 -16.23 -30.01
CA GLN A 109 -3.04 -15.84 -30.49
C GLN A 109 -3.06 -14.36 -30.90
N ALA A 110 -4.01 -13.99 -31.76
CA ALA A 110 -4.22 -12.59 -32.11
C ALA A 110 -4.58 -11.77 -30.85
N PRO A 111 -4.07 -10.53 -30.73
CA PRO A 111 -4.43 -9.65 -29.62
C PRO A 111 -5.93 -9.39 -29.60
N GLN A 112 -6.52 -9.38 -28.40
CA GLN A 112 -7.92 -9.11 -28.15
C GLN A 112 -8.08 -7.85 -27.29
N GLN A 113 -9.16 -7.10 -27.49
CA GLN A 113 -9.49 -5.97 -26.63
C GLN A 113 -10.41 -6.42 -25.50
N LEU A 114 -10.05 -6.04 -24.28
CA LEU A 114 -10.87 -6.21 -23.09
C LEU A 114 -11.29 -4.83 -22.59
N THR A 115 -12.60 -4.58 -22.56
CA THR A 115 -13.19 -3.28 -22.22
C THR A 115 -13.57 -3.22 -20.73
N TYR A 116 -13.39 -2.06 -20.11
CA TYR A 116 -13.84 -1.76 -18.76
C TYR A 116 -14.40 -0.33 -18.68
N THR A 117 -15.15 -0.04 -17.61
CA THR A 117 -15.76 1.29 -17.42
C THR A 117 -15.04 2.05 -16.33
N VAL A 118 -14.65 3.28 -16.62
CA VAL A 118 -14.15 4.25 -15.64
C VAL A 118 -15.33 5.07 -15.15
N ALA A 119 -15.72 4.90 -13.88
CA ALA A 119 -16.81 5.65 -13.27
C ALA A 119 -16.36 7.07 -12.89
N PRO A 120 -17.28 8.05 -12.86
CA PRO A 120 -16.95 9.40 -12.43
C PRO A 120 -16.64 9.44 -10.92
N LYS A 121 -15.62 10.22 -10.53
CA LYS A 121 -15.30 10.53 -9.15
C LYS A 121 -15.03 12.01 -8.97
N ARG A 122 -15.69 12.63 -8.01
CA ARG A 122 -15.41 14.00 -7.60
C ARG A 122 -14.41 14.00 -6.47
N TYR A 123 -13.29 14.70 -6.67
CA TYR A 123 -12.29 14.94 -5.64
C TYR A 123 -12.55 16.28 -4.95
N GLN A 124 -12.18 16.36 -3.68
CA GLN A 124 -12.28 17.62 -2.93
C GLN A 124 -11.45 18.71 -3.58
N GLU A 125 -11.93 19.95 -3.52
CA GLU A 125 -11.24 21.13 -4.00
C GLU A 125 -10.95 22.08 -2.84
N GLN A 126 -9.70 22.55 -2.77
CA GLN A 126 -9.25 23.53 -1.80
C GLN A 126 -8.82 24.79 -2.54
N ARG A 127 -9.54 25.90 -2.30
CA ARG A 127 -9.22 27.22 -2.85
C ARG A 127 -8.45 28.02 -1.82
N LEU A 128 -7.27 28.51 -2.20
CA LEU A 128 -6.38 29.27 -1.32
C LEU A 128 -5.95 30.56 -2.00
N GLN A 129 -5.92 31.63 -1.22
CA GLN A 129 -5.23 32.87 -1.60
C GLN A 129 -3.80 32.78 -1.06
N VAL A 130 -2.82 32.89 -1.94
CA VAL A 130 -1.39 32.78 -1.61
C VAL A 130 -0.61 33.95 -2.24
N ALA A 131 0.58 34.21 -1.72
CA ALA A 131 1.43 35.24 -2.30
C ALA A 131 1.78 34.89 -3.77
N PRO A 132 1.74 35.87 -4.71
CA PRO A 132 1.97 35.61 -6.14
C PRO A 132 3.27 34.83 -6.43
N ARG A 133 4.37 35.15 -5.75
CA ARG A 133 5.67 34.46 -5.89
C ARG A 133 5.63 32.95 -5.57
N THR A 134 4.57 32.48 -4.92
CA THR A 134 4.38 31.05 -4.61
C THR A 134 3.79 30.28 -5.79
N VAL A 135 3.26 31.02 -6.76
CA VAL A 135 2.52 30.49 -7.92
C VAL A 135 3.40 30.42 -9.17
N ASP A 136 4.19 31.47 -9.41
CA ASP A 136 4.99 31.63 -10.61
C ASP A 136 6.47 31.29 -10.32
N LEU A 137 7.06 30.41 -11.14
CA LEU A 137 8.45 30.04 -11.02
C LEU A 137 9.34 31.08 -11.73
N SER A 138 10.53 31.34 -11.17
CA SER A 138 11.56 32.04 -11.92
C SER A 138 12.02 31.20 -13.13
N PRO A 139 12.57 31.83 -14.18
CA PRO A 139 13.09 31.09 -15.33
C PRO A 139 14.10 29.98 -14.97
N GLU A 140 14.94 30.21 -13.97
CA GLU A 140 15.90 29.23 -13.46
C GLU A 140 15.20 28.04 -12.81
N ASN A 141 14.22 28.28 -11.94
CA ASN A 141 13.43 27.24 -11.29
C ASN A 141 12.57 26.47 -12.29
N GLN A 142 12.06 27.15 -13.32
CA GLN A 142 11.34 26.50 -14.41
C GLN A 142 12.25 25.55 -15.18
N ALA A 143 13.45 25.97 -15.55
CA ALA A 143 14.41 25.13 -16.24
C ALA A 143 14.90 23.95 -15.37
N ARG A 144 15.06 24.14 -14.04
CA ARG A 144 15.33 23.06 -13.10
C ARG A 144 14.18 22.05 -13.09
N TYR A 145 12.96 22.50 -12.94
CA TYR A 145 11.76 21.65 -12.91
C TYR A 145 11.60 20.84 -14.21
N GLU A 146 11.86 21.45 -15.36
CA GLU A 146 11.76 20.75 -16.65
C GLU A 146 12.76 19.61 -16.78
N ARG A 147 14.02 19.82 -16.41
CA ARG A 147 15.03 18.75 -16.37
C ARG A 147 14.65 17.63 -15.41
N GLU A 148 14.17 17.99 -14.22
CA GLU A 148 13.74 17.01 -13.19
C GLU A 148 12.52 16.21 -13.66
N ARG A 149 11.56 16.86 -14.32
CA ARG A 149 10.39 16.20 -14.91
C ARG A 149 10.80 15.17 -15.95
N ASP A 150 11.71 15.54 -16.84
CA ASP A 150 12.16 14.65 -17.92
C ASP A 150 12.94 13.45 -17.34
N HIS A 151 13.76 13.66 -16.32
CA HIS A 151 14.41 12.59 -15.58
C HIS A 151 13.40 11.67 -14.89
N GLN A 152 12.43 12.23 -14.14
CA GLN A 152 11.41 11.44 -13.45
C GLN A 152 10.53 10.66 -14.44
N ALA A 153 10.29 11.16 -15.65
CA ALA A 153 9.56 10.43 -16.68
C ALA A 153 10.26 9.11 -17.07
N VAL A 154 11.60 9.09 -17.08
CA VAL A 154 12.39 7.86 -17.30
C VAL A 154 12.24 6.92 -16.11
N VAL A 155 12.37 7.43 -14.87
CA VAL A 155 12.17 6.64 -13.65
C VAL A 155 10.77 6.01 -13.62
N MET A 156 9.74 6.79 -13.89
CA MET A 156 8.34 6.36 -13.91
C MET A 156 8.02 5.36 -15.04
N ALA A 157 8.87 5.24 -16.05
CA ALA A 157 8.72 4.27 -17.14
C ALA A 157 9.26 2.88 -16.79
N THR A 158 9.86 2.70 -15.61
CA THR A 158 10.44 1.43 -15.17
C THR A 158 9.38 0.32 -15.16
N PHE A 159 9.76 -0.82 -15.74
CA PHE A 159 8.99 -2.06 -15.73
C PHE A 159 9.96 -3.23 -15.65
N SER A 160 10.05 -3.87 -14.51
CA SER A 160 11.10 -4.84 -14.20
C SER A 160 10.56 -6.20 -13.76
N GLU A 161 11.44 -7.19 -13.75
CA GLU A 161 11.27 -8.48 -13.11
C GLU A 161 12.24 -8.58 -11.90
N PRO A 162 11.94 -9.37 -10.86
CA PRO A 162 10.76 -10.23 -10.74
C PRO A 162 9.50 -9.42 -10.45
N LEU A 163 8.33 -10.00 -10.74
CA LEU A 163 7.04 -9.41 -10.38
C LEU A 163 6.82 -9.46 -8.86
N PRO A 164 6.05 -8.52 -8.29
CA PRO A 164 5.74 -8.51 -6.87
C PRO A 164 4.93 -9.75 -6.47
N GLN A 165 5.28 -10.36 -5.34
CA GLN A 165 4.55 -11.52 -4.80
C GLN A 165 3.33 -11.12 -3.97
N GLN A 166 3.29 -9.88 -3.51
CA GLN A 166 2.19 -9.30 -2.75
C GLN A 166 2.04 -7.83 -3.14
N LEU A 167 0.83 -7.31 -3.01
CA LEU A 167 0.51 -5.95 -3.41
C LEU A 167 0.00 -5.11 -2.22
N ARG A 168 -0.29 -5.74 -1.07
CA ARG A 168 -0.65 -5.01 0.15
C ARG A 168 0.57 -4.36 0.76
N MET A 169 0.51 -3.05 0.85
CA MET A 169 1.62 -2.21 1.31
C MET A 169 1.51 -1.91 2.80
N ARG A 170 2.64 -1.81 3.45
CA ARG A 170 2.77 -1.23 4.78
C ARG A 170 2.77 0.29 4.67
N VAL A 171 2.12 0.98 5.63
CA VAL A 171 2.26 2.44 5.75
C VAL A 171 3.73 2.78 6.03
N PRO A 172 4.36 3.67 5.22
CA PRO A 172 5.82 3.88 5.29
C PRO A 172 6.29 4.69 6.50
N THR A 173 5.41 5.39 7.20
CA THR A 173 5.75 6.12 8.43
C THR A 173 4.54 6.20 9.36
N PRO A 174 4.72 6.15 10.69
CA PRO A 174 3.63 6.42 11.62
C PRO A 174 3.20 7.89 11.51
N GLY A 175 1.91 8.14 11.69
CA GLY A 175 1.37 9.50 11.67
C GLY A 175 -0.08 9.57 11.21
N ARG A 176 -0.66 10.78 11.32
CA ARG A 176 -2.03 11.04 10.87
C ARG A 176 -2.02 11.42 9.39
N ARG A 177 -2.90 10.80 8.61
CA ARG A 177 -3.13 11.24 7.23
C ARG A 177 -3.59 12.70 7.23
N SER A 178 -2.81 13.59 6.63
CA SER A 178 -3.03 15.05 6.62
C SER A 178 -3.58 15.55 5.29
N SER A 179 -3.33 14.85 4.19
CA SER A 179 -3.89 15.14 2.88
C SER A 179 -4.13 13.85 2.09
N SER A 180 -5.21 13.84 1.30
CA SER A 180 -5.63 12.68 0.54
C SER A 180 -5.23 12.81 -0.93
N PHE A 181 -5.07 11.66 -1.58
CA PHE A 181 -4.91 11.58 -3.02
C PHE A 181 -6.07 12.25 -3.78
N GLY A 182 -5.76 12.90 -4.88
CA GLY A 182 -6.74 13.54 -5.76
C GLY A 182 -7.22 14.92 -5.30
N LEU A 183 -6.79 15.43 -4.13
CA LEU A 183 -7.16 16.78 -3.69
C LEU A 183 -6.74 17.81 -4.72
N ARG A 184 -7.71 18.60 -5.22
CA ARG A 184 -7.50 19.68 -6.18
C ARG A 184 -7.22 20.97 -5.44
N ARG A 185 -6.08 21.61 -5.73
CA ARG A 185 -5.74 22.93 -5.17
C ARG A 185 -5.88 24.00 -6.24
N VAL A 186 -6.56 25.08 -5.89
CA VAL A 186 -6.72 26.27 -6.75
C VAL A 186 -6.11 27.45 -6.01
N PHE A 187 -5.00 27.98 -6.52
CA PHE A 187 -4.28 29.10 -5.93
C PHE A 187 -4.58 30.37 -6.73
N ASN A 188 -5.13 31.39 -6.07
CA ASN A 188 -5.46 32.67 -6.71
C ASN A 188 -6.32 32.50 -7.99
N GLY A 189 -7.24 31.53 -8.00
CA GLY A 189 -8.05 31.19 -9.17
C GLY A 189 -7.39 30.27 -10.20
N GLN A 190 -6.10 29.97 -10.07
CA GLN A 190 -5.38 29.07 -10.97
C GLN A 190 -5.39 27.61 -10.45
N ALA A 191 -5.91 26.70 -11.26
CA ALA A 191 -5.87 25.27 -10.93
C ALA A 191 -4.43 24.75 -10.91
N ARG A 192 -4.11 23.92 -9.94
CA ARG A 192 -2.84 23.19 -9.80
C ARG A 192 -3.04 21.72 -10.10
N ASN A 193 -1.95 21.02 -10.42
CA ASN A 193 -2.00 19.57 -10.55
C ASN A 193 -2.60 18.97 -9.27
N PRO A 194 -3.55 18.02 -9.39
CA PRO A 194 -4.10 17.34 -8.25
C PRO A 194 -3.02 16.65 -7.43
N HIS A 195 -3.24 16.51 -6.12
CA HIS A 195 -2.36 15.80 -5.23
C HIS A 195 -2.22 14.33 -5.65
N SER A 196 -1.03 13.88 -6.01
CA SER A 196 -0.77 12.58 -6.61
C SER A 196 -0.32 11.51 -5.61
N GLY A 197 -0.49 11.76 -4.30
CA GLY A 197 -0.11 10.83 -3.24
C GLY A 197 -0.95 11.02 -1.99
N MET A 198 -0.43 10.50 -0.88
CA MET A 198 -0.98 10.62 0.45
C MET A 198 0.04 11.34 1.33
N ASP A 199 -0.40 12.39 2.04
CA ASP A 199 0.45 13.06 3.02
C ASP A 199 0.19 12.50 4.42
N ILE A 200 1.27 12.18 5.14
CA ILE A 200 1.26 11.66 6.51
C ILE A 200 2.05 12.63 7.38
N ALA A 201 1.33 13.35 8.25
CA ALA A 201 1.96 14.29 9.18
C ALA A 201 2.76 13.52 10.25
N ALA A 202 4.04 13.82 10.32
CA ALA A 202 4.96 13.25 11.29
C ALA A 202 6.10 14.23 11.57
N ALA A 203 6.71 14.16 12.74
CA ALA A 203 7.82 15.04 13.11
C ALA A 203 9.05 14.79 12.23
N THR A 204 9.84 15.84 11.97
CA THR A 204 11.14 15.70 11.31
C THR A 204 12.00 14.68 12.05
N GLY A 205 12.67 13.79 11.31
CA GLY A 205 13.46 12.71 11.85
C GLY A 205 12.69 11.39 12.09
N THR A 206 11.35 11.39 12.00
CA THR A 206 10.57 10.15 12.10
C THR A 206 11.01 9.17 11.00
N PRO A 207 11.27 7.88 11.33
CA PRO A 207 11.72 6.91 10.33
C PRO A 207 10.70 6.72 9.21
N VAL A 208 11.21 6.63 7.97
CA VAL A 208 10.48 6.25 6.77
C VAL A 208 10.99 4.89 6.30
N VAL A 209 10.09 3.96 6.02
CA VAL A 209 10.42 2.58 5.68
C VAL A 209 9.81 2.16 4.33
N ALA A 210 10.40 1.16 3.69
CA ALA A 210 9.91 0.59 2.45
C ALA A 210 8.51 -0.04 2.64
N PRO A 211 7.51 0.34 1.82
CA PRO A 211 6.15 -0.19 1.94
C PRO A 211 6.01 -1.63 1.46
N LEU A 212 6.84 -2.05 0.52
CA LEU A 212 6.98 -3.42 -0.05
C LEU A 212 8.45 -3.74 -0.29
N PRO A 213 8.81 -5.01 -0.52
CA PRO A 213 10.12 -5.34 -1.07
C PRO A 213 10.31 -4.67 -2.42
N GLY A 214 11.53 -4.29 -2.74
CA GLY A 214 11.83 -3.64 -4.02
C GLY A 214 13.29 -3.24 -4.13
N ARG A 215 13.58 -2.49 -5.18
CA ARG A 215 14.91 -1.92 -5.44
C ARG A 215 14.80 -0.40 -5.48
N VAL A 216 15.75 0.27 -4.88
CA VAL A 216 15.89 1.73 -5.03
C VAL A 216 16.33 2.00 -6.47
N ILE A 217 15.51 2.73 -7.24
CA ILE A 217 15.77 3.04 -8.63
C ILE A 217 16.16 4.50 -8.86
N ASP A 218 15.87 5.37 -7.90
CA ASP A 218 16.24 6.77 -7.95
C ASP A 218 16.27 7.42 -6.56
N THR A 219 17.21 8.34 -6.36
CA THR A 219 17.30 9.22 -5.18
C THR A 219 17.75 10.60 -5.63
N GLY A 220 17.15 11.66 -5.08
CA GLY A 220 17.55 13.01 -5.46
C GLY A 220 16.90 14.10 -4.61
N ASP A 221 17.36 15.33 -4.82
CA ASP A 221 16.74 16.55 -4.30
C ASP A 221 16.05 17.29 -5.44
N TYR A 222 14.71 17.17 -5.48
CA TYR A 222 13.87 17.74 -6.52
C TYR A 222 13.20 19.03 -6.06
N PHE A 223 13.01 19.97 -6.96
CA PHE A 223 12.49 21.30 -6.66
C PHE A 223 11.17 21.26 -5.87
N PHE A 224 10.23 20.41 -6.33
CA PHE A 224 8.93 20.27 -5.64
C PHE A 224 8.93 19.22 -4.56
N ASN A 225 9.53 18.07 -4.83
CA ASN A 225 9.46 16.90 -3.95
C ASN A 225 10.51 16.91 -2.84
N GLY A 226 11.56 17.77 -2.96
CA GLY A 226 12.70 17.75 -2.04
C GLY A 226 13.45 16.42 -2.09
N GLN A 227 14.07 16.06 -1.01
CA GLN A 227 14.75 14.76 -0.91
C GLN A 227 13.76 13.63 -1.07
N THR A 228 14.00 12.79 -2.08
CA THR A 228 13.07 11.81 -2.61
C THR A 228 13.77 10.47 -2.83
N VAL A 229 13.04 9.38 -2.58
CA VAL A 229 13.45 8.01 -2.93
C VAL A 229 12.34 7.36 -3.75
N TRP A 230 12.72 6.75 -4.88
CA TRP A 230 11.86 5.91 -5.69
C TRP A 230 12.23 4.44 -5.51
N LEU A 231 11.20 3.60 -5.32
CA LEU A 231 11.32 2.15 -5.23
C LEU A 231 10.59 1.49 -6.39
N ASP A 232 11.23 0.52 -7.01
CA ASP A 232 10.64 -0.39 -7.98
C ASP A 232 10.31 -1.72 -7.29
N HIS A 233 9.03 -2.10 -7.32
CA HIS A 233 8.51 -3.34 -6.74
C HIS A 233 8.33 -4.45 -7.80
N GLY A 234 8.63 -4.13 -9.08
CA GLY A 234 8.44 -5.01 -10.22
C GLY A 234 7.13 -4.80 -10.96
N GLY A 235 7.11 -5.15 -12.25
CA GLY A 235 5.90 -5.13 -13.09
C GLY A 235 5.26 -3.74 -13.26
N GLY A 236 6.05 -2.66 -13.14
CA GLY A 236 5.54 -1.29 -13.24
C GLY A 236 4.79 -0.81 -11.99
N LEU A 237 4.91 -1.52 -10.85
CA LEU A 237 4.49 -1.05 -9.54
C LEU A 237 5.66 -0.33 -8.87
N LEU A 238 5.53 0.98 -8.68
CA LEU A 238 6.54 1.82 -8.05
C LEU A 238 5.95 2.51 -6.82
N SER A 239 6.81 2.90 -5.89
CA SER A 239 6.46 3.84 -4.82
C SER A 239 7.48 4.95 -4.69
N MET A 240 7.02 6.10 -4.20
CA MET A 240 7.83 7.30 -4.03
C MET A 240 7.59 7.87 -2.63
N VAL A 241 8.67 8.24 -1.94
CA VAL A 241 8.65 8.94 -0.66
C VAL A 241 9.41 10.26 -0.79
N CYS A 242 8.78 11.38 -0.38
CA CYS A 242 9.29 12.73 -0.60
C CYS A 242 9.37 13.56 0.68
N HIS A 243 9.95 14.76 0.54
CA HIS A 243 10.14 15.77 1.60
C HIS A 243 11.04 15.27 2.74
N LEU A 244 11.91 14.29 2.45
CA LEU A 244 12.77 13.68 3.46
C LEU A 244 13.77 14.69 4.05
N SER A 245 14.19 14.49 5.31
CA SER A 245 15.31 15.19 5.94
C SER A 245 16.62 14.43 5.81
N ALA A 246 16.54 13.12 5.53
CA ALA A 246 17.69 12.26 5.29
C ALA A 246 17.29 11.11 4.37
N ILE A 247 18.19 10.69 3.49
CA ILE A 247 18.12 9.49 2.67
C ILE A 247 19.20 8.55 3.17
N ASP A 248 18.81 7.34 3.60
CA ASP A 248 19.70 6.33 4.20
C ASP A 248 20.02 5.19 3.23
N VAL A 249 19.67 5.34 1.95
CA VAL A 249 19.82 4.33 0.89
C VAL A 249 20.42 4.94 -0.38
N GLN A 250 20.91 4.09 -1.27
CA GLN A 250 21.42 4.48 -2.58
C GLN A 250 20.77 3.70 -3.71
N VAL A 251 20.85 4.23 -4.92
CA VAL A 251 20.35 3.57 -6.13
C VAL A 251 21.01 2.20 -6.27
N GLY A 252 20.18 1.18 -6.51
CA GLY A 252 20.60 -0.22 -6.61
C GLY A 252 20.35 -1.05 -5.32
N ASP A 253 20.13 -0.43 -4.16
CA ASP A 253 19.86 -1.14 -2.93
C ASP A 253 18.58 -1.98 -3.03
N ALA A 254 18.67 -3.25 -2.61
CA ALA A 254 17.52 -4.13 -2.45
C ALA A 254 16.89 -3.92 -1.07
N MET A 255 15.59 -3.67 -1.03
CA MET A 255 14.85 -3.33 0.18
C MET A 255 13.85 -4.42 0.55
N HIS A 256 13.73 -4.69 1.84
CA HIS A 256 12.64 -5.50 2.40
C HIS A 256 11.57 -4.61 2.99
N THR A 257 10.31 -5.09 3.03
CA THR A 257 9.20 -4.38 3.70
C THR A 257 9.61 -3.97 5.13
N GLY A 258 9.43 -2.70 5.45
CA GLY A 258 9.76 -2.17 6.77
C GLY A 258 11.22 -1.79 6.98
N GLN A 259 12.10 -2.02 6.01
CA GLN A 259 13.48 -1.57 6.05
C GLN A 259 13.55 -0.04 5.85
N ARG A 260 14.40 0.62 6.63
CA ARG A 260 14.52 2.06 6.65
C ARG A 260 15.06 2.61 5.32
N LEU A 261 14.40 3.66 4.82
CA LEU A 261 14.76 4.42 3.62
C LEU A 261 15.39 5.79 3.94
N GLY A 262 14.97 6.36 5.08
CA GLY A 262 15.33 7.71 5.44
C GLY A 262 14.50 8.24 6.61
N ALA A 263 14.31 9.54 6.66
CA ALA A 263 13.55 10.21 7.71
C ALA A 263 12.65 11.32 7.17
N VAL A 264 11.50 11.51 7.79
CA VAL A 264 10.54 12.59 7.49
C VAL A 264 11.22 13.94 7.64
N GLY A 265 10.94 14.87 6.75
CA GLY A 265 11.41 16.23 6.75
C GLY A 265 10.38 17.22 6.22
N ALA A 266 10.88 18.32 5.65
CA ALA A 266 10.10 19.37 5.02
C ALA A 266 10.88 19.98 3.84
N THR A 267 11.70 19.18 3.14
CA THR A 267 12.47 19.64 1.98
C THR A 267 11.59 19.82 0.75
N GLY A 268 12.04 20.58 -0.25
CA GLY A 268 11.24 20.92 -1.41
C GLY A 268 10.10 21.90 -1.07
N ARG A 269 8.95 21.74 -1.74
CA ARG A 269 7.77 22.60 -1.54
C ARG A 269 6.81 22.03 -0.50
N ALA A 270 7.21 21.99 0.75
CA ALA A 270 6.40 21.55 1.88
C ALA A 270 5.99 22.74 2.78
N THR A 271 4.82 22.67 3.40
CA THR A 271 4.33 23.69 4.35
C THR A 271 4.67 23.37 5.82
N GLY A 272 5.19 22.18 6.06
CA GLY A 272 5.59 21.69 7.37
C GLY A 272 6.02 20.23 7.29
N PRO A 273 6.54 19.66 8.38
CA PRO A 273 7.03 18.28 8.37
C PRO A 273 5.94 17.27 8.08
N HIS A 274 6.12 16.48 7.03
CA HIS A 274 5.25 15.38 6.64
C HIS A 274 5.97 14.48 5.64
N LEU A 275 5.48 13.25 5.49
CA LEU A 275 5.83 12.38 4.38
C LEU A 275 4.79 12.54 3.27
N HIS A 276 5.23 12.83 2.06
CA HIS A 276 4.43 12.60 0.87
C HIS A 276 4.75 11.20 0.34
N TRP A 277 3.73 10.34 0.27
CA TRP A 277 3.85 8.97 -0.24
C TRP A 277 3.00 8.79 -1.49
N GLY A 278 3.66 8.50 -2.62
CA GLY A 278 3.04 8.19 -3.89
C GLY A 278 3.12 6.69 -4.21
N VAL A 279 2.11 6.17 -4.88
CA VAL A 279 2.12 4.84 -5.51
C VAL A 279 1.80 5.01 -6.98
N MET A 280 2.58 4.35 -7.82
CA MET A 280 2.40 4.33 -9.26
C MET A 280 2.16 2.91 -9.73
N LEU A 281 1.19 2.72 -10.59
CA LEU A 281 0.92 1.46 -11.27
C LEU A 281 0.80 1.73 -12.78
N ASN A 282 1.64 1.06 -13.57
CA ASN A 282 1.64 1.18 -15.03
C ASN A 282 1.70 2.65 -15.50
N ARG A 283 2.67 3.42 -15.01
CA ARG A 283 2.88 4.86 -15.30
C ARG A 283 1.73 5.78 -14.86
N ALA A 284 0.76 5.30 -14.10
CA ALA A 284 -0.31 6.11 -13.53
C ALA A 284 -0.16 6.23 -12.01
N MET A 285 -0.10 7.46 -11.49
CA MET A 285 -0.22 7.68 -10.03
C MET A 285 -1.61 7.28 -9.59
N VAL A 286 -1.70 6.41 -8.60
CA VAL A 286 -2.94 5.83 -8.06
C VAL A 286 -3.04 6.08 -6.56
N ASP A 287 -4.25 6.01 -6.01
CA ASP A 287 -4.49 6.25 -4.57
C ASP A 287 -3.76 5.19 -3.71
N PRO A 288 -2.75 5.58 -2.92
CA PRO A 288 -2.02 4.66 -2.06
C PRO A 288 -2.93 3.90 -1.07
N ALA A 289 -4.07 4.48 -0.69
CA ALA A 289 -5.03 3.85 0.20
C ALA A 289 -5.57 2.52 -0.34
N LEU A 290 -5.59 2.33 -1.66
CA LEU A 290 -6.04 1.09 -2.30
C LEU A 290 -5.11 -0.09 -2.05
N PHE A 291 -3.87 0.18 -1.66
CA PHE A 291 -2.85 -0.83 -1.40
C PHE A 291 -2.69 -1.16 0.10
N LEU A 292 -3.40 -0.47 0.97
CA LEU A 292 -3.35 -0.72 2.40
C LEU A 292 -4.29 -1.88 2.80
N PRO A 293 -3.97 -2.64 3.84
CA PRO A 293 -4.92 -3.55 4.49
C PRO A 293 -6.16 -2.79 4.97
N THR A 294 -7.32 -3.46 4.96
CA THR A 294 -8.57 -2.95 5.55
C THR A 294 -8.57 -3.04 7.06
#